data_8610c265b4113c3d934322d145a6068f
#
_entry.id   8610c265b4113c3d934322d145a6068f
#
_cell.length_a   1.000
_cell.length_b   1.000
_cell.length_c   1.000
_cell.angle_alpha   90.00
_cell.angle_beta   90.00
_cell.angle_gamma   90.00
#
_symmetry.space_group_name_H-M   'P 1'
#
loop_
_entity.id
_entity.type
_entity.pdbx_description
1 polymer ?
#
loop_
_entity_poly.entity_id
_entity_poly.type
_entity_poly.pdbx_seq_one_letter_code
_entity_poly.pdbx_strand_id
1 'polypeptide(L)'
;MKAITRAALLAGFLALTLAPAAGAAPLAAAAEAYRQHLIDDIGAALAGVRTLRERLTADDLAGAKAAWVAARVGWERSEVFTSGFVPDLDQEIDAWPDASHGFHGIEATLFGARGIDARQETDALVAHLADLRAQLAHIDLAPQRLLNGIARLAFEVGGNKADGGESRLSGTSLNDMQSNADGIALAYRVIFAEAVATADPKLAAAAQAAVARLQADVKIADLRHLDADKLRTDSEELVALLQTAAPKIGLDKPTLEEGAR
;
A
#
# COMPACT_ATOMS: atom_id res chain seq x y z
N MET A 1 53.15 46.84 -36.32
CA MET A 1 51.92 46.74 -35.56
C MET A 1 51.12 45.55 -36.15
N LYS A 2 51.07 44.41 -35.45
CA LYS A 2 50.35 43.19 -35.89
C LYS A 2 49.08 43.10 -35.08
N ALA A 3 47.92 43.13 -35.76
CA ALA A 3 46.61 42.92 -35.14
C ALA A 3 46.40 41.40 -34.89
N ILE A 4 46.06 41.03 -33.68
CA ILE A 4 45.70 39.66 -33.28
C ILE A 4 44.19 39.60 -33.24
N THR A 5 43.61 38.84 -34.18
CA THR A 5 42.16 38.51 -34.22
C THR A 5 41.87 37.38 -33.28
N ARG A 6 41.06 37.61 -32.25
CA ARG A 6 40.55 36.55 -31.34
C ARG A 6 39.28 35.96 -31.95
N ALA A 7 39.33 34.69 -32.35
CA ALA A 7 38.16 33.89 -32.68
C ALA A 7 37.53 33.39 -31.39
N ALA A 8 36.25 33.72 -31.17
CA ALA A 8 35.41 33.17 -30.06
C ALA A 8 34.75 31.89 -30.53
N LEU A 9 35.11 30.74 -29.90
CA LEU A 9 34.40 29.51 -30.06
C LEU A 9 33.13 29.56 -29.21
N LEU A 10 31.95 29.59 -29.84
CA LEU A 10 30.68 29.31 -29.21
C LEU A 10 30.53 27.76 -29.10
N ALA A 11 30.65 27.21 -27.88
CA ALA A 11 30.26 25.86 -27.57
C ALA A 11 28.75 25.81 -27.38
N GLY A 12 28.01 25.33 -28.36
CA GLY A 12 26.60 25.06 -28.24
C GLY A 12 26.36 23.83 -27.37
N PHE A 13 25.83 24.01 -26.15
CA PHE A 13 25.28 22.93 -25.34
C PHE A 13 23.96 22.45 -25.99
N LEU A 14 24.02 21.29 -26.64
CA LEU A 14 22.83 20.58 -27.07
C LEU A 14 22.23 19.88 -25.85
N ALA A 15 21.21 20.47 -25.23
CA ALA A 15 20.42 19.83 -24.18
C ALA A 15 19.62 18.68 -24.82
N LEU A 16 20.10 17.46 -24.63
CA LEU A 16 19.34 16.26 -25.00
C LEU A 16 18.18 16.13 -24.01
N THR A 17 16.99 16.63 -24.39
CA THR A 17 15.76 16.31 -23.69
C THR A 17 15.43 14.85 -24.01
N LEU A 18 15.70 13.93 -23.09
CA LEU A 18 15.16 12.58 -23.16
C LEU A 18 13.63 12.70 -23.16
N ALA A 19 13.01 12.37 -24.30
CA ALA A 19 11.56 12.17 -24.33
C ALA A 19 11.22 10.99 -23.40
N PRO A 20 10.20 11.10 -22.54
CA PRO A 20 9.77 9.99 -21.71
C PRO A 20 9.42 8.81 -22.61
N ALA A 21 9.81 7.60 -22.19
CA ALA A 21 9.47 6.36 -22.90
C ALA A 21 7.95 6.32 -23.12
N ALA A 22 7.51 5.88 -24.30
CA ALA A 22 6.10 5.94 -24.73
C ALA A 22 5.10 5.25 -23.77
N GLY A 23 5.58 4.42 -22.82
CA GLY A 23 4.80 3.76 -21.77
C GLY A 23 4.69 4.54 -20.45
N ALA A 24 5.53 5.54 -20.21
CA ALA A 24 5.61 6.19 -18.89
C ALA A 24 4.44 7.18 -18.64
N ALA A 25 4.02 7.91 -19.64
CA ALA A 25 2.94 8.89 -19.51
C ALA A 25 1.56 8.27 -19.21
N PRO A 26 1.14 7.16 -19.84
CA PRO A 26 -0.10 6.47 -19.49
C PRO A 26 -0.09 5.92 -18.05
N LEU A 27 1.03 5.34 -17.59
CA LEU A 27 1.15 4.81 -16.23
C LEU A 27 1.09 5.92 -15.16
N ALA A 28 1.73 7.06 -15.41
CA ALA A 28 1.65 8.21 -14.51
C ALA A 28 0.22 8.74 -14.38
N ALA A 29 -0.54 8.82 -15.50
CA ALA A 29 -1.94 9.21 -15.47
C ALA A 29 -2.82 8.19 -14.72
N ALA A 30 -2.55 6.89 -14.88
CA ALA A 30 -3.25 5.83 -14.16
C ALA A 30 -2.93 5.86 -12.66
N ALA A 31 -1.68 6.10 -12.27
CA ALA A 31 -1.29 6.30 -10.88
C ALA A 31 -1.99 7.54 -10.26
N GLU A 32 -2.13 8.62 -11.03
CA GLU A 32 -2.88 9.78 -10.60
C GLU A 32 -4.38 9.49 -10.42
N ALA A 33 -4.97 8.68 -11.30
CA ALA A 33 -6.36 8.21 -11.12
C ALA A 33 -6.52 7.34 -9.85
N TYR A 34 -5.49 6.58 -9.48
CA TYR A 34 -5.48 5.78 -8.25
C TYR A 34 -5.44 6.64 -6.97
N ARG A 35 -4.90 7.86 -7.02
CA ARG A 35 -4.85 8.80 -5.89
C ARG A 35 -6.19 8.98 -5.18
N GLN A 36 -7.29 9.08 -5.95
CA GLN A 36 -8.61 9.28 -5.35
C GLN A 36 -9.02 8.08 -4.48
N HIS A 37 -8.69 6.86 -4.91
CA HIS A 37 -8.94 5.65 -4.11
C HIS A 37 -8.15 5.66 -2.79
N LEU A 38 -6.89 6.09 -2.82
CA LEU A 38 -6.09 6.26 -1.61
C LEU A 38 -6.69 7.32 -0.67
N ILE A 39 -7.12 8.46 -1.20
CA ILE A 39 -7.78 9.51 -0.42
C ILE A 39 -9.06 8.99 0.24
N ASP A 40 -9.83 8.18 -0.46
CA ASP A 40 -11.07 7.59 0.03
C ASP A 40 -10.79 6.54 1.12
N ASP A 41 -9.81 5.65 0.91
CA ASP A 41 -9.44 4.60 1.86
C ASP A 41 -8.83 5.19 3.15
N ILE A 42 -7.88 6.12 3.05
CA ILE A 42 -7.33 6.84 4.21
C ILE A 42 -8.43 7.71 4.88
N GLY A 43 -9.33 8.29 4.09
CA GLY A 43 -10.50 9.00 4.60
C GLY A 43 -11.44 8.12 5.41
N ALA A 44 -11.66 6.89 4.96
CA ALA A 44 -12.47 5.89 5.68
C ALA A 44 -11.79 5.45 6.98
N ALA A 45 -10.47 5.18 6.95
CA ALA A 45 -9.68 4.89 8.14
C ALA A 45 -9.78 6.03 9.17
N LEU A 46 -9.55 7.27 8.75
CA LEU A 46 -9.67 8.46 9.61
C LEU A 46 -11.07 8.62 10.22
N ALA A 47 -12.13 8.40 9.44
CA ALA A 47 -13.51 8.44 9.92
C ALA A 47 -13.77 7.35 10.97
N GLY A 48 -13.26 6.13 10.72
CA GLY A 48 -13.34 5.02 11.67
C GLY A 48 -12.63 5.30 12.99
N VAL A 49 -11.41 5.88 12.94
CA VAL A 49 -10.66 6.25 14.16
C VAL A 49 -11.35 7.41 14.92
N ARG A 50 -11.98 8.34 14.23
CA ARG A 50 -12.81 9.37 14.91
C ARG A 50 -14.00 8.74 15.62
N THR A 51 -14.67 7.77 15.00
CA THR A 51 -15.73 7.00 15.65
C THR A 51 -15.19 6.23 16.86
N LEU A 52 -14.02 5.60 16.74
CA LEU A 52 -13.33 4.94 17.85
C LEU A 52 -13.14 5.91 19.03
N ARG A 53 -12.64 7.12 18.78
CA ARG A 53 -12.46 8.16 19.80
C ARG A 53 -13.78 8.55 20.50
N GLU A 54 -14.86 8.69 19.73
CA GLU A 54 -16.20 8.98 20.27
C GLU A 54 -16.69 7.86 21.18
N ARG A 55 -16.50 6.59 20.78
CA ARG A 55 -16.87 5.42 21.59
C ARG A 55 -16.06 5.34 22.88
N LEU A 56 -14.74 5.57 22.82
CA LEU A 56 -13.88 5.65 24.00
C LEU A 56 -14.30 6.77 24.96
N THR A 57 -14.72 7.91 24.43
CA THR A 57 -15.20 9.04 25.24
C THR A 57 -16.52 8.70 25.95
N ALA A 58 -17.36 7.89 25.33
CA ALA A 58 -18.62 7.40 25.87
C ALA A 58 -18.48 6.15 26.75
N ASP A 59 -17.25 5.68 27.01
CA ASP A 59 -16.94 4.43 27.71
C ASP A 59 -17.62 3.18 27.09
N ASP A 60 -17.91 3.26 25.77
CA ASP A 60 -18.48 2.16 24.97
C ASP A 60 -17.36 1.26 24.42
N LEU A 61 -16.87 0.32 25.23
CA LEU A 61 -15.79 -0.59 24.84
C LEU A 61 -16.16 -1.46 23.63
N ALA A 62 -17.39 -1.94 23.57
CA ALA A 62 -17.82 -2.81 22.47
C ALA A 62 -17.87 -2.02 21.14
N GLY A 63 -18.41 -0.82 21.17
CA GLY A 63 -18.41 0.09 20.03
C GLY A 63 -17.00 0.55 19.64
N ALA A 64 -16.10 0.76 20.61
CA ALA A 64 -14.72 1.11 20.36
C ALA A 64 -13.98 -0.01 19.62
N LYS A 65 -14.11 -1.26 20.05
CA LYS A 65 -13.53 -2.43 19.36
C LYS A 65 -14.06 -2.57 17.93
N ALA A 66 -15.36 -2.43 17.73
CA ALA A 66 -15.97 -2.49 16.40
C ALA A 66 -15.47 -1.36 15.48
N ALA A 67 -15.33 -0.13 16.00
CA ALA A 67 -14.83 1.00 15.25
C ALA A 67 -13.34 0.85 14.89
N TRP A 68 -12.52 0.27 15.75
CA TRP A 68 -11.12 -0.05 15.47
C TRP A 68 -11.02 -1.03 14.29
N VAL A 69 -11.78 -2.13 14.31
CA VAL A 69 -11.80 -3.12 13.22
C VAL A 69 -12.24 -2.46 11.89
N ALA A 70 -13.28 -1.63 11.93
CA ALA A 70 -13.77 -0.93 10.74
C ALA A 70 -12.75 0.06 10.17
N ALA A 71 -11.99 0.75 11.03
CA ALA A 71 -10.98 1.71 10.61
C ALA A 71 -9.81 1.02 9.89
N ARG A 72 -9.42 -0.18 10.31
CA ARG A 72 -8.35 -0.95 9.69
C ARG A 72 -8.62 -1.27 8.21
N VAL A 73 -9.87 -1.47 7.81
CA VAL A 73 -10.21 -1.80 6.41
C VAL A 73 -9.63 -0.78 5.41
N GLY A 74 -9.81 0.51 5.68
CA GLY A 74 -9.27 1.56 4.81
C GLY A 74 -7.75 1.65 4.89
N TRP A 75 -7.17 1.45 6.07
CA TRP A 75 -5.73 1.42 6.26
C TRP A 75 -5.08 0.29 5.46
N GLU A 76 -5.49 -0.95 5.69
CA GLU A 76 -4.97 -2.15 5.03
C GLU A 76 -5.09 -2.10 3.50
N ARG A 77 -6.18 -1.55 2.98
CA ARG A 77 -6.34 -1.36 1.53
C ARG A 77 -5.35 -0.36 0.95
N SER A 78 -4.84 0.56 1.74
CA SER A 78 -3.87 1.57 1.32
C SER A 78 -2.41 1.14 1.45
N GLU A 79 -2.10 0.00 2.05
CA GLU A 79 -0.71 -0.44 2.33
C GLU A 79 0.15 -0.67 1.08
N VAL A 80 -0.45 -0.87 -0.10
CA VAL A 80 0.28 -0.82 -1.38
C VAL A 80 1.10 0.48 -1.51
N PHE A 81 0.62 1.55 -0.90
CA PHE A 81 1.22 2.88 -0.96
C PHE A 81 2.11 3.19 0.25
N THR A 82 1.70 2.84 1.48
CA THR A 82 2.19 3.47 2.71
C THR A 82 3.70 3.30 2.93
N SER A 83 4.20 2.11 3.09
CA SER A 83 5.62 1.87 3.37
C SER A 83 6.56 2.37 2.27
N GLY A 84 6.09 2.36 1.02
CA GLY A 84 6.86 2.86 -0.11
C GLY A 84 6.96 4.38 -0.20
N PHE A 85 5.98 5.15 0.30
CA PHE A 85 5.89 6.60 0.08
C PHE A 85 5.96 7.43 1.36
N VAL A 86 5.55 6.86 2.48
CA VAL A 86 5.44 7.57 3.77
C VAL A 86 5.91 6.68 4.95
N PRO A 87 7.13 6.10 4.88
CA PRO A 87 7.57 5.09 5.85
C PRO A 87 7.54 5.59 7.30
N ASP A 88 7.83 6.87 7.54
CA ASP A 88 7.80 7.43 8.89
C ASP A 88 6.35 7.50 9.42
N LEU A 89 5.39 7.95 8.59
CA LEU A 89 3.98 7.96 8.96
C LEU A 89 3.38 6.55 9.02
N ASP A 90 3.81 5.65 8.18
CA ASP A 90 3.44 4.24 8.21
C ASP A 90 3.77 3.63 9.57
N GLN A 91 5.01 3.82 10.04
CA GLN A 91 5.44 3.37 11.36
C GLN A 91 4.65 4.02 12.51
N GLU A 92 4.34 5.32 12.42
CA GLU A 92 3.56 6.03 13.45
C GLU A 92 2.07 5.62 13.48
N ILE A 93 1.52 5.23 12.32
CA ILE A 93 0.12 4.84 12.21
C ILE A 93 -0.09 3.38 12.59
N ASP A 94 0.78 2.49 12.13
CA ASP A 94 0.58 1.04 12.32
C ASP A 94 1.42 0.45 13.45
N ALA A 95 2.67 0.87 13.60
CA ALA A 95 3.62 0.46 14.64
C ALA A 95 3.84 -1.07 14.73
N TRP A 96 3.74 -1.78 13.62
CA TRP A 96 4.03 -3.21 13.56
C TRP A 96 5.55 -3.47 13.46
N PRO A 97 6.11 -4.47 14.11
CA PRO A 97 5.48 -5.40 15.08
C PRO A 97 5.53 -4.92 16.55
N ASP A 98 6.03 -3.72 16.81
CA ASP A 98 6.36 -3.23 18.16
C ASP A 98 5.10 -2.95 19.01
N ALA A 99 3.97 -2.65 18.40
CA ALA A 99 2.67 -2.41 19.04
C ALA A 99 2.72 -1.39 20.19
N SER A 100 3.63 -0.42 20.12
CA SER A 100 3.80 0.61 21.17
C SER A 100 2.82 1.78 21.02
N HIS A 101 2.35 2.04 19.80
CA HIS A 101 1.46 3.15 19.44
C HIS A 101 0.64 2.78 18.18
N GLY A 102 -0.04 3.74 17.57
CA GLY A 102 -0.80 3.53 16.34
C GLY A 102 -1.92 2.50 16.49
N PHE A 103 -2.28 1.86 15.40
CA PHE A 103 -3.32 0.83 15.39
C PHE A 103 -3.01 -0.33 16.34
N HIS A 104 -1.77 -0.85 16.31
CA HIS A 104 -1.39 -2.00 17.14
C HIS A 104 -1.22 -1.64 18.62
N GLY A 105 -0.79 -0.42 18.96
CA GLY A 105 -0.80 0.08 20.33
C GLY A 105 -2.21 0.17 20.90
N ILE A 106 -3.17 0.65 20.10
CA ILE A 106 -4.58 0.70 20.45
C ILE A 106 -5.15 -0.73 20.56
N GLU A 107 -4.80 -1.64 19.67
CA GLU A 107 -5.19 -3.05 19.73
C GLU A 107 -4.76 -3.67 21.07
N ALA A 108 -3.48 -3.49 21.43
CA ALA A 108 -2.93 -3.99 22.68
C ALA A 108 -3.67 -3.47 23.92
N THR A 109 -4.20 -2.27 23.84
CA THR A 109 -5.00 -1.65 24.92
C THR A 109 -6.43 -2.14 24.93
N LEU A 110 -7.10 -2.19 23.75
CA LEU A 110 -8.52 -2.55 23.67
C LEU A 110 -8.79 -4.04 23.84
N PHE A 111 -7.94 -4.89 23.25
CA PHE A 111 -8.14 -6.35 23.18
C PHE A 111 -7.20 -7.12 24.10
N GLY A 112 -6.11 -6.48 24.54
CA GLY A 112 -5.13 -7.04 25.46
C GLY A 112 -5.47 -6.80 26.93
N ALA A 113 -4.46 -6.98 27.80
CA ALA A 113 -4.60 -6.85 29.24
C ALA A 113 -4.47 -5.42 29.79
N ARG A 114 -4.21 -4.43 28.94
CA ARG A 114 -3.93 -3.03 29.36
C ARG A 114 -5.19 -2.23 29.71
N GLY A 115 -6.38 -2.66 29.33
CA GLY A 115 -7.62 -1.94 29.57
C GLY A 115 -7.94 -0.87 28.53
N ILE A 116 -8.80 0.09 28.86
CA ILE A 116 -9.41 1.07 27.92
C ILE A 116 -8.62 2.39 27.75
N ASP A 117 -7.45 2.56 28.32
CA ASP A 117 -6.73 3.85 28.20
C ASP A 117 -6.02 4.00 26.85
N ALA A 118 -6.84 4.03 25.78
CA ALA A 118 -6.38 4.22 24.42
C ALA A 118 -6.68 5.64 23.85
N ARG A 119 -7.14 6.58 24.70
CA ARG A 119 -7.61 7.89 24.20
C ARG A 119 -6.49 8.72 23.62
N GLN A 120 -5.35 8.77 24.29
CA GLN A 120 -4.19 9.53 23.83
C GLN A 120 -3.65 8.97 22.51
N GLU A 121 -3.50 7.64 22.42
CA GLU A 121 -3.05 6.95 21.21
C GLU A 121 -4.02 7.19 20.05
N THR A 122 -5.34 7.18 20.33
CA THR A 122 -6.36 7.43 19.32
C THR A 122 -6.32 8.89 18.83
N ASP A 123 -6.06 9.87 19.70
CA ASP A 123 -5.90 11.27 19.30
C ASP A 123 -4.65 11.46 18.41
N ALA A 124 -3.55 10.79 18.72
CA ALA A 124 -2.34 10.80 17.89
C ALA A 124 -2.62 10.16 16.51
N LEU A 125 -3.28 9.00 16.49
CA LEU A 125 -3.64 8.30 15.26
C LEU A 125 -4.57 9.14 14.37
N VAL A 126 -5.56 9.86 14.93
CA VAL A 126 -6.39 10.83 14.19
C VAL A 126 -5.52 11.91 13.53
N ALA A 127 -4.51 12.43 14.26
CA ALA A 127 -3.63 13.46 13.73
C ALA A 127 -2.76 12.93 12.58
N HIS A 128 -2.15 11.76 12.74
CA HIS A 128 -1.30 11.14 11.72
C HIS A 128 -2.09 10.78 10.44
N LEU A 129 -3.29 10.19 10.56
CA LEU A 129 -4.14 9.91 9.41
C LEU A 129 -4.64 11.18 8.71
N ALA A 130 -4.91 12.25 9.47
CA ALA A 130 -5.29 13.53 8.88
C ALA A 130 -4.12 14.19 8.12
N ASP A 131 -2.91 14.10 8.67
CA ASP A 131 -1.67 14.58 8.02
C ASP A 131 -1.39 13.77 6.75
N LEU A 132 -1.42 12.44 6.82
CA LEU A 132 -1.26 11.56 5.65
C LEU A 132 -2.26 11.91 4.55
N ARG A 133 -3.54 12.08 4.89
CA ARG A 133 -4.57 12.45 3.94
C ARG A 133 -4.31 13.80 3.26
N ALA A 134 -3.76 14.77 4.00
CA ALA A 134 -3.39 16.06 3.45
C ALA A 134 -2.15 15.95 2.52
N GLN A 135 -1.16 15.17 2.91
CA GLN A 135 0.05 14.93 2.09
C GLN A 135 -0.26 14.22 0.78
N LEU A 136 -1.26 13.32 0.75
CA LEU A 136 -1.66 12.60 -0.47
C LEU A 136 -1.94 13.50 -1.67
N ALA A 137 -2.38 14.74 -1.46
CA ALA A 137 -2.63 15.70 -2.54
C ALA A 137 -1.33 16.13 -3.28
N HIS A 138 -0.15 15.93 -2.68
CA HIS A 138 1.12 16.48 -3.15
C HIS A 138 2.21 15.41 -3.39
N ILE A 139 2.02 14.19 -2.92
CA ILE A 139 2.98 13.10 -3.12
C ILE A 139 3.00 12.69 -4.59
N ASP A 140 4.20 12.58 -5.18
CA ASP A 140 4.37 12.01 -6.51
C ASP A 140 4.17 10.48 -6.46
N LEU A 141 3.07 10.01 -7.05
CA LEU A 141 2.73 8.58 -7.10
C LEU A 141 3.50 7.88 -8.24
N ALA A 142 4.81 7.75 -8.10
CA ALA A 142 5.66 7.08 -9.07
C ALA A 142 5.17 5.62 -9.32
N PRO A 143 4.84 5.24 -10.58
CA PRO A 143 4.32 3.91 -10.89
C PRO A 143 5.24 2.76 -10.44
N GLN A 144 6.57 2.96 -10.51
CA GLN A 144 7.55 1.97 -10.04
C GLN A 144 7.39 1.66 -8.56
N ARG A 145 7.22 2.69 -7.72
CA ARG A 145 7.05 2.52 -6.28
C ARG A 145 5.71 1.83 -5.94
N LEU A 146 4.64 2.13 -6.68
CA LEU A 146 3.36 1.43 -6.55
C LEU A 146 3.45 -0.03 -6.97
N LEU A 147 4.22 -0.36 -8.03
CA LEU A 147 4.45 -1.74 -8.43
C LEU A 147 5.25 -2.51 -7.36
N ASN A 148 6.27 -1.88 -6.77
CA ASN A 148 7.02 -2.45 -5.64
C ASN A 148 6.08 -2.73 -4.46
N GLY A 149 5.19 -1.77 -4.13
CA GLY A 149 4.22 -1.91 -3.05
C GLY A 149 3.23 -3.06 -3.27
N ILE A 150 2.71 -3.24 -4.50
CA ILE A 150 1.85 -4.40 -4.83
C ILE A 150 2.61 -5.71 -4.62
N ALA A 151 3.84 -5.81 -5.14
CA ALA A 151 4.63 -7.04 -5.05
C ALA A 151 5.02 -7.37 -3.61
N ARG A 152 5.44 -6.36 -2.83
CA ARG A 152 5.78 -6.49 -1.42
C ARG A 152 4.57 -6.94 -0.61
N LEU A 153 3.45 -6.23 -0.73
CA LEU A 153 2.24 -6.55 0.04
C LEU A 153 1.69 -7.95 -0.31
N ALA A 154 1.75 -8.35 -1.59
CA ALA A 154 1.38 -9.70 -1.99
C ALA A 154 2.28 -10.76 -1.33
N PHE A 155 3.60 -10.50 -1.27
CA PHE A 155 4.56 -11.38 -0.60
C PHE A 155 4.29 -11.48 0.91
N GLU A 156 3.98 -10.37 1.57
CA GLU A 156 3.65 -10.33 3.01
C GLU A 156 2.36 -11.07 3.34
N VAL A 157 1.31 -10.90 2.52
CA VAL A 157 0.04 -11.64 2.68
C VAL A 157 0.27 -13.16 2.60
N GLY A 158 1.13 -13.62 1.67
CA GLY A 158 1.46 -15.04 1.55
C GLY A 158 2.44 -15.56 2.61
N GLY A 159 3.16 -14.67 3.27
CA GLY A 159 4.21 -14.97 4.26
C GLY A 159 3.82 -14.59 5.67
N ASN A 160 4.25 -13.43 6.10
CA ASN A 160 4.20 -12.99 7.50
C ASN A 160 2.77 -12.82 8.04
N LYS A 161 1.80 -12.43 7.19
CA LYS A 161 0.41 -12.22 7.62
C LYS A 161 -0.38 -13.55 7.71
N ALA A 162 0.05 -14.60 6.98
CA ALA A 162 -0.65 -15.88 6.91
C ALA A 162 -0.70 -16.66 8.24
N ASP A 163 0.19 -16.38 9.19
CA ASP A 163 0.19 -16.99 10.52
C ASP A 163 -0.79 -16.33 11.50
N GLY A 164 -1.48 -15.28 11.08
CA GLY A 164 -2.40 -14.50 11.90
C GLY A 164 -1.69 -13.62 12.94
N GLY A 165 -0.39 -13.33 12.74
CA GLY A 165 0.44 -12.59 13.68
C GLY A 165 0.10 -11.12 13.80
N GLU A 166 -0.39 -10.50 12.75
CA GLU A 166 -0.57 -9.06 12.65
C GLU A 166 -1.61 -8.50 13.62
N SER A 167 -2.85 -8.91 13.52
CA SER A 167 -3.93 -8.49 14.44
C SER A 167 -4.33 -9.64 15.39
N ARG A 168 -3.32 -10.15 16.10
CA ARG A 168 -3.45 -11.35 16.94
C ARG A 168 -4.34 -11.15 18.15
N LEU A 169 -4.30 -9.99 18.78
CA LEU A 169 -5.03 -9.72 20.04
C LEU A 169 -6.53 -9.52 19.74
N SER A 170 -6.86 -8.89 18.66
CA SER A 170 -8.25 -8.73 18.20
C SER A 170 -8.79 -9.97 17.50
N GLY A 171 -7.90 -10.81 16.94
CA GLY A 171 -8.26 -11.95 16.11
C GLY A 171 -8.75 -11.58 14.73
N THR A 172 -8.36 -10.40 14.21
CA THR A 172 -8.87 -9.85 12.94
C THR A 172 -7.87 -9.90 11.78
N SER A 173 -6.74 -10.58 11.93
CA SER A 173 -5.72 -10.72 10.87
C SER A 173 -6.28 -11.18 9.52
N LEU A 174 -7.34 -12.00 9.52
CA LEU A 174 -8.01 -12.39 8.27
C LEU A 174 -8.68 -11.20 7.58
N ASN A 175 -9.28 -10.28 8.33
CA ASN A 175 -9.89 -9.06 7.77
C ASN A 175 -8.82 -8.16 7.15
N ASP A 176 -7.65 -8.10 7.78
CA ASP A 176 -6.51 -7.33 7.29
C ASP A 176 -6.02 -7.92 5.96
N MET A 177 -5.77 -9.24 5.89
CA MET A 177 -5.39 -9.93 4.65
C MET A 177 -6.42 -9.77 3.53
N GLN A 178 -7.73 -9.82 3.84
CA GLN A 178 -8.80 -9.57 2.87
C GLN A 178 -8.72 -8.14 2.32
N SER A 179 -8.50 -7.16 3.19
CA SER A 179 -8.36 -5.76 2.81
C SER A 179 -7.10 -5.50 2.00
N ASN A 180 -5.97 -6.12 2.37
CA ASN A 180 -4.73 -6.07 1.59
C ASN A 180 -4.92 -6.65 0.17
N ALA A 181 -5.55 -7.83 0.05
CA ALA A 181 -5.82 -8.45 -1.24
C ALA A 181 -6.73 -7.57 -2.13
N ASP A 182 -7.70 -6.88 -1.53
CA ASP A 182 -8.56 -5.91 -2.22
C ASP A 182 -7.78 -4.67 -2.67
N GLY A 183 -6.88 -4.16 -1.84
CA GLY A 183 -5.96 -3.05 -2.17
C GLY A 183 -5.04 -3.41 -3.34
N ILE A 184 -4.41 -4.59 -3.29
CA ILE A 184 -3.59 -5.15 -4.38
C ILE A 184 -4.39 -5.23 -5.69
N ALA A 185 -5.60 -5.80 -5.63
CA ALA A 185 -6.46 -5.97 -6.79
C ALA A 185 -6.88 -4.63 -7.40
N LEU A 186 -7.21 -3.65 -6.55
CA LEU A 186 -7.58 -2.31 -6.98
C LEU A 186 -6.42 -1.60 -7.65
N ALA A 187 -5.25 -1.58 -7.01
CA ALA A 187 -4.06 -0.92 -7.54
C ALA A 187 -3.61 -1.55 -8.88
N TYR A 188 -3.55 -2.88 -8.97
CA TYR A 188 -3.23 -3.57 -10.21
C TYR A 188 -4.20 -3.20 -11.32
N ARG A 189 -5.50 -3.28 -11.07
CA ARG A 189 -6.56 -3.00 -12.05
C ARG A 189 -6.52 -1.57 -12.56
N VAL A 190 -6.35 -0.59 -11.66
CA VAL A 190 -6.40 0.84 -12.02
C VAL A 190 -5.12 1.29 -12.73
N ILE A 191 -3.96 0.80 -12.28
CA ILE A 191 -2.67 1.35 -12.72
C ILE A 191 -2.04 0.51 -13.84
N PHE A 192 -2.03 -0.81 -13.71
CA PHE A 192 -1.16 -1.67 -14.51
C PHE A 192 -1.89 -2.54 -15.54
N ALA A 193 -3.15 -2.91 -15.29
CA ALA A 193 -3.85 -3.92 -16.10
C ALA A 193 -3.91 -3.58 -17.60
N GLU A 194 -4.21 -2.33 -17.94
CA GLU A 194 -4.29 -1.89 -19.34
C GLU A 194 -2.91 -1.86 -20.02
N ALA A 195 -1.89 -1.35 -19.33
CA ALA A 195 -0.52 -1.31 -19.85
C ALA A 195 0.03 -2.72 -20.11
N VAL A 196 -0.18 -3.65 -19.16
CA VAL A 196 0.24 -5.04 -19.32
C VAL A 196 -0.55 -5.72 -20.44
N ALA A 197 -1.87 -5.49 -20.55
CA ALA A 197 -2.69 -6.06 -21.61
C ALA A 197 -2.29 -5.58 -23.02
N THR A 198 -1.89 -4.32 -23.11
CA THR A 198 -1.37 -3.74 -24.37
C THR A 198 -0.02 -4.36 -24.76
N ALA A 199 0.86 -4.60 -23.77
CA ALA A 199 2.19 -5.15 -24.00
C ALA A 199 2.18 -6.67 -24.23
N ASP A 200 1.37 -7.40 -23.46
CA ASP A 200 1.25 -8.86 -23.51
C ASP A 200 -0.10 -9.33 -22.96
N PRO A 201 -1.11 -9.55 -23.83
CA PRO A 201 -2.45 -9.97 -23.40
C PRO A 201 -2.51 -11.29 -22.62
N LYS A 202 -1.58 -12.23 -22.92
CA LYS A 202 -1.52 -13.52 -22.19
C LYS A 202 -1.00 -13.33 -20.79
N LEU A 203 0.04 -12.51 -20.63
CA LEU A 203 0.60 -12.18 -19.32
C LEU A 203 -0.41 -11.38 -18.49
N ALA A 204 -1.15 -10.45 -19.09
CA ALA A 204 -2.22 -9.73 -18.41
C ALA A 204 -3.30 -10.65 -17.86
N ALA A 205 -3.76 -11.61 -18.67
CA ALA A 205 -4.74 -12.60 -18.22
C ALA A 205 -4.20 -13.46 -17.07
N ALA A 206 -2.93 -13.89 -17.13
CA ALA A 206 -2.29 -14.65 -16.06
C ALA A 206 -2.17 -13.83 -14.77
N ALA A 207 -1.71 -12.57 -14.84
CA ALA A 207 -1.59 -11.68 -13.68
C ALA A 207 -2.96 -11.38 -13.05
N GLN A 208 -3.98 -11.11 -13.87
CA GLN A 208 -5.34 -10.90 -13.38
C GLN A 208 -5.91 -12.15 -12.70
N ALA A 209 -5.65 -13.34 -13.23
CA ALA A 209 -6.03 -14.60 -12.61
C ALA A 209 -5.30 -14.83 -11.28
N ALA A 210 -4.01 -14.49 -11.18
CA ALA A 210 -3.24 -14.58 -9.92
C ALA A 210 -3.78 -13.64 -8.85
N VAL A 211 -4.10 -12.37 -9.20
CA VAL A 211 -4.77 -11.43 -8.29
C VAL A 211 -6.12 -11.99 -7.80
N ALA A 212 -6.91 -12.57 -8.69
CA ALA A 212 -8.20 -13.16 -8.32
C ALA A 212 -8.05 -14.38 -7.41
N ARG A 213 -7.00 -15.20 -7.59
CA ARG A 213 -6.69 -16.33 -6.70
C ARG A 213 -6.32 -15.83 -5.31
N LEU A 214 -5.42 -14.84 -5.21
CA LEU A 214 -5.04 -14.24 -3.93
C LEU A 214 -6.29 -13.77 -3.14
N GLN A 215 -7.22 -13.06 -3.80
CA GLN A 215 -8.48 -12.64 -3.16
C GLN A 215 -9.34 -13.84 -2.75
N ALA A 216 -9.40 -14.90 -3.57
CA ALA A 216 -10.19 -16.09 -3.27
C ALA A 216 -9.63 -16.89 -2.08
N ASP A 217 -8.31 -16.97 -1.95
CA ASP A 217 -7.63 -17.69 -0.87
C ASP A 217 -7.92 -17.11 0.51
N VAL A 218 -8.00 -15.79 0.61
CA VAL A 218 -8.33 -15.10 1.86
C VAL A 218 -9.85 -14.91 2.06
N LYS A 219 -10.68 -15.23 1.07
CA LYS A 219 -12.15 -15.13 1.16
C LYS A 219 -12.77 -16.34 1.88
N ILE A 220 -12.37 -16.53 3.10
CA ILE A 220 -12.82 -17.59 4.01
C ILE A 220 -13.48 -16.98 5.24
N ALA A 221 -14.21 -17.77 6.01
CA ALA A 221 -14.93 -17.28 7.18
C ALA A 221 -14.06 -17.25 8.45
N ASP A 222 -12.97 -18.01 8.48
CA ASP A 222 -12.16 -18.20 9.68
C ASP A 222 -10.72 -18.53 9.30
N LEU A 223 -9.76 -17.86 9.93
CA LEU A 223 -8.34 -18.03 9.67
C LEU A 223 -7.86 -19.48 9.83
N ARG A 224 -8.51 -20.27 10.70
CA ARG A 224 -8.22 -21.70 10.91
C ARG A 224 -8.45 -22.56 9.66
N HIS A 225 -9.16 -22.06 8.68
CA HIS A 225 -9.42 -22.71 7.40
C HIS A 225 -8.48 -22.21 6.29
N LEU A 226 -7.53 -21.33 6.60
CA LEU A 226 -6.56 -20.83 5.64
C LEU A 226 -5.62 -21.96 5.21
N ASP A 227 -5.52 -22.17 3.91
CA ASP A 227 -4.44 -22.96 3.32
C ASP A 227 -3.22 -22.06 3.09
N ALA A 228 -2.38 -21.94 4.12
CA ALA A 228 -1.22 -21.04 4.11
C ALA A 228 -0.19 -21.41 3.03
N ASP A 229 -0.03 -22.71 2.71
CA ASP A 229 0.89 -23.15 1.68
C ASP A 229 0.39 -22.77 0.28
N LYS A 230 -0.91 -22.90 0.04
CA LYS A 230 -1.54 -22.44 -1.19
C LYS A 230 -1.47 -20.93 -1.32
N LEU A 231 -1.82 -20.18 -0.29
CA LEU A 231 -1.75 -18.71 -0.27
C LEU A 231 -0.34 -18.22 -0.59
N ARG A 232 0.69 -18.82 0.02
CA ARG A 232 2.09 -18.50 -0.26
C ARG A 232 2.43 -18.76 -1.72
N THR A 233 2.06 -19.92 -2.27
CA THR A 233 2.32 -20.29 -3.65
C THR A 233 1.67 -19.31 -4.64
N ASP A 234 0.40 -18.95 -4.41
CA ASP A 234 -0.32 -18.02 -5.27
C ASP A 234 0.21 -16.58 -5.16
N SER A 235 0.67 -16.18 -3.97
CA SER A 235 1.35 -14.90 -3.75
C SER A 235 2.70 -14.82 -4.49
N GLU A 236 3.52 -15.85 -4.39
CA GLU A 236 4.81 -15.94 -5.10
C GLU A 236 4.61 -15.96 -6.62
N GLU A 237 3.57 -16.64 -7.12
CA GLU A 237 3.21 -16.62 -8.55
C GLU A 237 2.82 -15.20 -8.99
N LEU A 238 2.01 -14.48 -8.21
CA LEU A 238 1.66 -13.10 -8.52
C LEU A 238 2.91 -12.22 -8.60
N VAL A 239 3.80 -12.30 -7.63
CA VAL A 239 5.07 -11.56 -7.63
C VAL A 239 5.90 -11.88 -8.88
N ALA A 240 6.04 -13.15 -9.26
CA ALA A 240 6.79 -13.57 -10.45
C ALA A 240 6.16 -13.02 -11.76
N LEU A 241 4.83 -12.99 -11.84
CA LEU A 241 4.11 -12.40 -12.98
C LEU A 241 4.33 -10.89 -13.06
N LEU A 242 4.30 -10.17 -11.93
CA LEU A 242 4.62 -8.73 -11.89
C LEU A 242 6.06 -8.45 -12.29
N GLN A 243 7.03 -9.26 -11.83
CA GLN A 243 8.44 -9.16 -12.24
C GLN A 243 8.63 -9.41 -13.75
N THR A 244 7.80 -10.27 -14.35
CA THR A 244 7.82 -10.54 -15.79
C THR A 244 7.16 -9.42 -16.59
N ALA A 245 6.11 -8.79 -16.03
CA ALA A 245 5.35 -7.73 -16.69
C ALA A 245 6.09 -6.38 -16.68
N ALA A 246 6.80 -6.07 -15.60
CA ALA A 246 7.45 -4.78 -15.39
C ALA A 246 8.29 -4.29 -16.56
N PRO A 247 9.28 -5.05 -17.09
CA PRO A 247 10.10 -4.58 -18.21
C PRO A 247 9.30 -4.40 -19.52
N LYS A 248 8.17 -5.10 -19.67
CA LYS A 248 7.31 -4.98 -20.86
C LYS A 248 6.53 -3.65 -20.89
N ILE A 249 6.33 -3.04 -19.72
CA ILE A 249 5.64 -1.75 -19.57
C ILE A 249 6.60 -0.60 -19.23
N GLY A 250 7.92 -0.84 -19.37
CA GLY A 250 8.94 0.17 -19.17
C GLY A 250 9.31 0.45 -17.72
N LEU A 251 9.05 -0.51 -16.82
CA LEU A 251 9.43 -0.44 -15.40
C LEU A 251 10.52 -1.47 -15.09
N ASP A 252 11.24 -1.24 -14.00
CA ASP A 252 12.15 -2.22 -13.43
C ASP A 252 11.37 -3.34 -12.70
N LYS A 253 12.02 -4.50 -12.53
CA LYS A 253 11.43 -5.57 -11.72
C LYS A 253 11.17 -5.06 -10.30
N PRO A 254 9.98 -5.33 -9.74
CA PRO A 254 9.68 -4.87 -8.39
C PRO A 254 10.60 -5.52 -7.36
N THR A 255 10.98 -4.72 -6.37
CA THR A 255 11.71 -5.15 -5.18
C THR A 255 10.73 -5.45 -4.05
N LEU A 256 11.11 -6.38 -3.15
CA LEU A 256 10.33 -6.74 -1.98
C LEU A 256 10.85 -6.07 -0.70
N GLU A 257 11.95 -5.31 -0.80
CA GLU A 257 12.56 -4.61 0.33
C GLU A 257 11.78 -3.32 0.64
N GLU A 258 11.54 -3.08 1.92
CA GLU A 258 10.98 -1.81 2.39
C GLU A 258 11.95 -0.67 2.08
N GLY A 259 11.42 0.41 1.53
CA GLY A 259 12.19 1.63 1.32
C GLY A 259 13.29 1.58 0.25
N ALA A 260 13.27 0.61 -0.67
CA ALA A 260 14.13 0.65 -1.85
C ALA A 260 13.88 1.94 -2.65
N ARG A 261 14.85 2.87 -2.54
CA ARG A 261 14.81 4.23 -3.11
C ARG A 261 15.18 4.24 -4.57
#